data_7445b5baf014bdd7783107efdfa6b2a6
#
_entry.id   7445b5baf014bdd7783107efdfa6b2a6
#
_cell.length_a   1.000
_cell.length_b   1.000
_cell.length_c   1.000
_cell.angle_alpha   90.00
_cell.angle_beta   90.00
_cell.angle_gamma   90.00
#
_symmetry.space_group_name_H-M   'P 1'
#
loop_
_entity.id
_entity.type
_entity.pdbx_description
1 polymer ?
#
loop_
_entity_poly.entity_id
_entity_poly.type
_entity_poly.pdbx_seq_one_letter_code
_entity_poly.pdbx_strand_id
1 'polypeptide(L)'
;MNDTLLILKDGLYLNGIKLCDCINPGILTTGMYNLEINYSPKFKTDLPLIYNDNFPASRGFRIHQGNTLKDTQGCILVGKLNKNGNLTDSLKTLDYMKYIIKTNNITRCLLYI
;
A
#
# COMPACT_ATOMS: atom_id res chain seq x y z
N MET A 1 -12.61 17.67 -3.64
CA MET A 1 -11.72 16.87 -4.50
C MET A 1 -10.90 15.94 -3.62
N ASN A 2 -10.88 14.65 -3.94
CA ASN A 2 -10.15 13.69 -3.13
C ASN A 2 -8.67 13.70 -3.49
N ASP A 3 -7.82 13.55 -2.49
CA ASP A 3 -6.39 13.42 -2.71
C ASP A 3 -6.07 12.06 -3.36
N THR A 4 -4.94 11.99 -4.03
CA THR A 4 -4.43 10.76 -4.62
C THR A 4 -3.20 10.33 -3.83
N LEU A 5 -3.20 9.09 -3.36
CA LEU A 5 -2.02 8.50 -2.72
C LEU A 5 -0.97 8.20 -3.79
N LEU A 6 0.26 8.63 -3.57
CA LEU A 6 1.36 8.33 -4.48
C LEU A 6 2.19 7.20 -3.89
N ILE A 7 2.37 6.14 -4.66
CA ILE A 7 3.19 4.99 -4.28
C ILE A 7 4.41 4.95 -5.17
N LEU A 8 5.55 5.26 -4.58
CA LEU A 8 6.85 5.19 -5.25
C LEU A 8 7.59 3.92 -4.79
N LYS A 9 8.71 3.67 -5.42
CA LYS A 9 9.52 2.49 -5.11
C LYS A 9 9.97 2.46 -3.65
N ASP A 10 10.20 3.62 -3.04
CA ASP A 10 10.75 3.73 -1.69
C ASP A 10 9.69 4.02 -0.61
N GLY A 11 8.49 4.38 -0.97
CA GLY A 11 7.51 4.76 0.05
C GLY A 11 6.19 5.28 -0.49
N LEU A 12 5.32 5.63 0.44
CA LEU A 12 4.00 6.18 0.16
C LEU A 12 3.99 7.67 0.52
N TYR A 13 3.37 8.47 -0.35
CA TYR A 13 3.39 9.92 -0.26
C TYR A 13 1.98 10.50 -0.42
N LEU A 14 1.74 11.60 0.25
CA LEU A 14 0.50 12.37 0.09
C LEU A 14 0.85 13.86 0.03
N ASN A 15 0.44 14.53 -1.05
CA ASN A 15 0.67 15.96 -1.26
C ASN A 15 2.16 16.35 -1.08
N GLY A 16 3.06 15.51 -1.60
CA GLY A 16 4.50 15.76 -1.54
C GLY A 16 5.17 15.38 -0.24
N ILE A 17 4.42 14.86 0.73
CA ILE A 17 4.96 14.46 2.04
C ILE A 17 5.06 12.95 2.10
N LYS A 18 6.24 12.44 2.44
CA LYS A 18 6.45 11.00 2.64
C LYS A 18 5.79 10.54 3.93
N LEU A 19 4.90 9.55 3.81
CA LEU A 19 4.17 9.02 4.96
C LEU A 19 4.87 7.83 5.61
N CYS A 20 5.49 6.98 4.80
CA CYS A 20 6.18 5.78 5.27
C CYS A 20 7.06 5.20 4.20
N ASP A 21 7.91 4.26 4.59
CA ASP A 21 8.66 3.43 3.65
C ASP A 21 7.79 2.25 3.19
N CYS A 22 8.20 1.59 2.10
CA CYS A 22 7.50 0.42 1.62
C CYS A 22 8.47 -0.59 0.98
N ILE A 23 7.98 -1.82 0.84
CA ILE A 23 8.57 -2.82 -0.03
C ILE A 23 7.55 -3.13 -1.11
N ASN A 24 7.91 -2.87 -2.35
CA ASN A 24 7.07 -3.17 -3.51
C ASN A 24 7.76 -4.29 -4.30
N PRO A 25 7.14 -5.48 -4.41
CA PRO A 25 7.75 -6.60 -5.14
C PRO A 25 7.75 -6.43 -6.66
N GLY A 26 7.11 -5.37 -7.18
CA GLY A 26 7.19 -5.04 -8.60
C GLY A 26 6.22 -5.81 -9.49
N ILE A 27 5.17 -6.41 -8.93
CA ILE A 27 4.13 -7.09 -9.73
C ILE A 27 3.16 -6.09 -10.35
N LEU A 28 2.68 -5.13 -9.55
CA LEU A 28 1.83 -4.06 -10.05
C LEU A 28 2.65 -3.10 -10.89
N THR A 29 2.11 -2.71 -12.04
CA THR A 29 2.79 -1.80 -12.97
C THR A 29 2.42 -0.35 -12.72
N THR A 30 3.24 0.57 -13.21
CA THR A 30 2.97 2.01 -13.16
C THR A 30 1.60 2.32 -13.74
N GLY A 31 0.81 3.10 -13.01
CA GLY A 31 -0.53 3.51 -13.46
C GLY A 31 -1.40 3.97 -12.32
N MET A 32 -2.61 4.38 -12.69
CA MET A 32 -3.63 4.75 -11.72
C MET A 32 -4.42 3.52 -11.29
N TYR A 33 -4.73 3.48 -10.00
CA TYR A 33 -5.49 2.40 -9.39
C TYR A 33 -6.59 2.97 -8.53
N ASN A 34 -7.67 2.21 -8.40
CA ASN A 34 -8.67 2.45 -7.37
C ASN A 34 -8.12 1.96 -6.03
N LEU A 35 -8.52 2.63 -4.97
CA LEU A 35 -8.08 2.31 -3.62
C LEU A 35 -9.31 2.29 -2.72
N GLU A 36 -9.56 1.17 -2.06
CA GLU A 36 -10.64 1.09 -1.08
C GLU A 36 -10.26 0.14 0.05
N ILE A 37 -10.67 0.48 1.25
CA ILE A 37 -10.45 -0.39 2.41
C ILE A 37 -11.65 -1.30 2.56
N ASN A 38 -11.41 -2.60 2.46
CA ASN A 38 -12.44 -3.61 2.65
C ASN A 38 -11.85 -4.88 3.23
N TYR A 39 -12.73 -5.82 3.58
CA TYR A 39 -12.32 -7.04 4.26
C TYR A 39 -11.49 -7.94 3.35
N SER A 40 -10.34 -8.40 3.87
CA SER A 40 -9.49 -9.39 3.21
C SER A 40 -9.74 -10.77 3.81
N PRO A 41 -10.31 -11.72 3.05
CA PRO A 41 -10.49 -13.09 3.56
C PRO A 41 -9.16 -13.76 3.92
N LYS A 42 -8.12 -13.47 3.15
CA LYS A 42 -6.78 -14.05 3.38
C LYS A 42 -6.18 -13.59 4.70
N PHE A 43 -6.27 -12.29 5.00
CA PHE A 43 -5.65 -11.71 6.19
C PHE A 43 -6.64 -11.54 7.34
N LYS A 44 -7.94 -11.79 7.10
CA LYS A 44 -9.01 -11.74 8.11
C LYS A 44 -9.11 -10.38 8.80
N THR A 45 -8.92 -9.33 8.05
CA THR A 45 -9.01 -7.95 8.54
C THR A 45 -9.25 -7.00 7.36
N ASP A 46 -9.67 -5.79 7.63
CA ASP A 46 -9.84 -4.77 6.61
C ASP A 46 -8.48 -4.23 6.18
N LEU A 47 -8.23 -4.22 4.87
CA LEU A 47 -6.99 -3.74 4.29
C LEU A 47 -7.26 -2.92 3.04
N PRO A 48 -6.38 -1.94 2.72
CA PRO A 48 -6.49 -1.22 1.45
C PRO A 48 -6.32 -2.17 0.27
N LEU A 49 -7.30 -2.18 -0.63
CA LEU A 49 -7.29 -2.95 -1.88
C LEU A 49 -6.93 -2.02 -3.02
N ILE A 50 -6.02 -2.48 -3.88
CA ILE A 50 -5.54 -1.71 -5.05
C ILE A 50 -5.93 -2.48 -6.31
N TYR A 51 -6.68 -1.84 -7.21
CA TYR A 51 -7.14 -2.52 -8.42
C TYR A 51 -7.41 -1.55 -9.56
N ASN A 52 -7.32 -2.06 -10.77
CA ASN A 52 -7.70 -1.36 -11.99
C ASN A 52 -8.08 -2.39 -13.07
N ASP A 53 -8.24 -1.97 -14.31
CA ASP A 53 -8.64 -2.87 -15.40
C ASP A 53 -7.59 -3.95 -15.70
N ASN A 54 -6.30 -3.64 -15.49
CA ASN A 54 -5.22 -4.59 -15.71
C ASN A 54 -4.99 -5.54 -14.54
N PHE A 55 -5.37 -5.10 -13.34
CA PHE A 55 -5.22 -5.86 -12.10
C PHE A 55 -6.53 -5.80 -11.34
N PRO A 56 -7.51 -6.65 -11.73
CA PRO A 56 -8.86 -6.57 -11.15
C PRO A 56 -8.88 -6.88 -9.65
N ALA A 57 -9.91 -6.40 -8.98
CA ALA A 57 -10.07 -6.54 -7.53
C ALA A 57 -9.97 -8.00 -7.06
N SER A 58 -10.42 -8.95 -7.90
CA SER A 58 -10.36 -10.38 -7.59
C SER A 58 -8.93 -10.91 -7.42
N ARG A 59 -7.92 -10.20 -7.94
CA ARG A 59 -6.51 -10.57 -7.75
C ARG A 59 -6.05 -10.33 -6.31
N GLY A 60 -6.74 -9.46 -5.57
CA GLY A 60 -6.48 -9.25 -4.15
C GLY A 60 -5.18 -8.53 -3.81
N PHE A 61 -4.69 -7.66 -4.68
CA PHE A 61 -3.50 -6.86 -4.35
C PHE A 61 -3.85 -5.81 -3.32
N ARG A 62 -3.13 -5.81 -2.21
CA ARG A 62 -3.41 -4.93 -1.07
C ARG A 62 -2.15 -4.29 -0.52
N ILE A 63 -2.34 -3.30 0.33
CA ILE A 63 -1.29 -2.80 1.22
C ILE A 63 -1.46 -3.57 2.53
N HIS A 64 -0.39 -4.22 3.02
CA HIS A 64 -0.47 -4.94 4.28
C HIS A 64 0.86 -4.95 5.02
N GLN A 65 0.88 -5.57 6.19
CA GLN A 65 2.09 -5.66 7.01
C GLN A 65 3.01 -6.77 6.52
N GLY A 66 4.28 -6.62 6.81
CA GLY A 66 5.32 -7.59 6.53
C GLY A 66 6.67 -6.96 6.78
N ASN A 67 7.71 -7.78 6.89
CA ASN A 67 9.04 -7.30 7.25
C ASN A 67 10.04 -7.40 6.10
N THR A 68 9.89 -8.39 5.24
CA THR A 68 10.84 -8.66 4.16
C THR A 68 10.10 -8.94 2.86
N LEU A 69 10.85 -8.93 1.76
CA LEU A 69 10.32 -9.26 0.45
C LEU A 69 9.65 -10.64 0.42
N LYS A 70 10.09 -11.56 1.28
CA LYS A 70 9.50 -12.91 1.37
C LYS A 70 8.06 -12.90 1.92
N ASP A 71 7.65 -11.81 2.54
CA ASP A 71 6.31 -11.70 3.15
C ASP A 71 5.25 -11.26 2.15
N THR A 72 5.59 -11.13 0.88
CA THR A 72 4.63 -10.70 -0.13
C THR A 72 4.80 -11.45 -1.44
N GLN A 73 3.67 -11.63 -2.15
CA GLN A 73 3.62 -12.20 -3.50
C GLN A 73 3.02 -11.20 -4.50
N GLY A 74 3.03 -9.92 -4.18
CA GLY A 74 2.49 -8.86 -5.04
C GLY A 74 1.98 -7.66 -4.28
N CYS A 75 1.53 -7.86 -3.06
CA CYS A 75 1.04 -6.80 -2.20
C CYS A 75 2.18 -5.87 -1.78
N ILE A 76 1.82 -4.64 -1.44
CA ILE A 76 2.78 -3.62 -1.00
C ILE A 76 2.86 -3.65 0.52
N LEU A 77 4.07 -3.82 1.05
CA LEU A 77 4.32 -3.82 2.48
C LEU A 77 4.71 -2.41 2.93
N VAL A 78 4.21 -1.98 4.07
CA VAL A 78 4.53 -0.67 4.64
C VAL A 78 5.22 -0.83 5.99
N GLY A 79 6.04 0.15 6.34
CA GLY A 79 6.77 0.15 7.59
C GLY A 79 7.86 1.20 7.59
N LYS A 80 8.85 0.98 8.44
CA LYS A 80 10.04 1.80 8.53
C LYS A 80 11.23 0.97 8.09
N LEU A 81 11.91 1.41 7.03
CA LEU A 81 13.03 0.67 6.45
C LEU A 81 14.26 0.78 7.36
N ASN A 82 14.84 -0.36 7.70
CA ASN A 82 16.07 -0.39 8.47
C ASN A 82 17.30 -0.53 7.54
N LYS A 83 18.49 -0.50 8.13
CA LYS A 83 19.75 -0.54 7.36
C LYS A 83 19.97 -1.86 6.61
N ASN A 84 19.24 -2.92 7.00
CA ASN A 84 19.34 -4.22 6.34
C ASN A 84 18.36 -4.38 5.18
N GLY A 85 17.55 -3.34 4.87
CA GLY A 85 16.55 -3.39 3.82
C GLY A 85 15.26 -4.06 4.23
N ASN A 86 15.04 -4.28 5.51
CA ASN A 86 13.81 -4.86 6.05
C ASN A 86 12.94 -3.78 6.69
N LEU A 87 11.65 -4.06 6.83
CA LEU A 87 10.72 -3.14 7.48
C LEU A 87 10.57 -3.47 8.96
N THR A 88 10.49 -2.43 9.77
CA THR A 88 10.12 -2.50 11.18
C THR A 88 8.84 -1.68 11.38
N ASP A 89 8.17 -1.84 12.51
CA ASP A 89 6.92 -1.12 12.85
C ASP A 89 5.84 -1.27 11.78
N SER A 90 5.81 -2.41 11.08
CA SER A 90 4.96 -2.57 9.91
C SER A 90 3.47 -2.52 10.26
N LEU A 91 3.04 -3.20 11.34
CA LEU A 91 1.63 -3.17 11.75
C LEU A 91 1.20 -1.77 12.17
N LYS A 92 2.03 -1.09 12.95
CA LYS A 92 1.76 0.28 13.39
C LYS A 92 1.66 1.23 12.19
N THR A 93 2.55 1.06 11.22
CA THR A 93 2.54 1.86 9.99
C THR A 93 1.30 1.57 9.15
N LEU A 94 0.90 0.31 9.04
CA LEU A 94 -0.32 -0.07 8.33
C LEU A 94 -1.55 0.59 8.97
N ASP A 95 -1.65 0.56 10.29
CA ASP A 95 -2.75 1.20 11.00
C ASP A 95 -2.78 2.70 10.73
N TYR A 96 -1.61 3.34 10.72
CA TYR A 96 -1.48 4.75 10.36
C TYR A 96 -1.95 5.02 8.93
N MET A 97 -1.55 4.18 7.98
CA MET A 97 -1.95 4.34 6.57
C MET A 97 -3.45 4.16 6.40
N LYS A 98 -4.05 3.19 7.09
CA LYS A 98 -5.50 3.01 7.08
C LYS A 98 -6.22 4.25 7.61
N TYR A 99 -5.69 4.83 8.67
CA TYR A 99 -6.22 6.06 9.25
C TYR A 99 -6.15 7.23 8.25
N ILE A 100 -5.00 7.42 7.61
CA ILE A 100 -4.81 8.50 6.63
C ILE A 100 -5.76 8.33 5.44
N ILE A 101 -5.87 7.12 4.91
CA ILE A 101 -6.75 6.82 3.77
C ILE A 101 -8.20 7.13 4.12
N LYS A 102 -8.67 6.71 5.29
CA LYS A 102 -10.05 6.94 5.72
C LYS A 102 -10.32 8.41 6.02
N THR A 103 -9.43 9.06 6.77
CA THR A 103 -9.60 10.43 7.22
C THR A 103 -9.61 11.41 6.05
N ASN A 104 -8.79 11.17 5.03
CA ASN A 104 -8.69 12.02 3.84
C ASN A 104 -9.57 11.53 2.70
N ASN A 105 -10.36 10.49 2.92
CA ASN A 105 -11.27 9.92 1.92
C ASN A 105 -10.54 9.64 0.60
N ILE A 106 -9.39 8.97 0.67
CA ILE A 106 -8.57 8.68 -0.49
C ILE A 106 -9.13 7.45 -1.19
N THR A 107 -9.50 7.60 -2.46
CA THR A 107 -10.13 6.53 -3.26
C THR A 107 -9.30 6.12 -4.47
N ARG A 108 -8.16 6.74 -4.67
CA ARG A 108 -7.27 6.46 -5.81
C ARG A 108 -5.82 6.52 -5.38
N CYS A 109 -4.98 5.75 -6.06
CA CYS A 109 -3.54 5.86 -5.90
C CYS A 109 -2.86 5.83 -7.26
N LEU A 110 -1.75 6.55 -7.35
CA LEU A 110 -0.86 6.51 -8.51
C LEU A 110 0.37 5.70 -8.10
N LEU A 111 0.60 4.62 -8.81
CA LEU A 111 1.81 3.81 -8.63
C LEU A 111 2.80 4.22 -9.71
N TYR A 112 3.98 4.64 -9.30
CA TYR A 112 5.06 5.02 -10.20
C TYR A 112 6.35 4.31 -9.77
N ILE A 113 6.83 3.41 -10.60
CA ILE A 113 8.03 2.60 -10.32
C ILE A 113 8.99 2.57 -11.50
#